data_1dc7d4c2412153badd07001293281631
#
_entry.id   1dc7d4c2412153badd07001293281631
#
_cell.length_a   1.000
_cell.length_b   1.000
_cell.length_c   1.000
_cell.angle_alpha   90.00
_cell.angle_beta   90.00
_cell.angle_gamma   90.00
#
_symmetry.space_group_name_H-M   'P 1'
#
loop_
_entity.id
_entity.type
_entity.pdbx_description
1 polymer ?
#
loop_
_entity_poly.entity_id
_entity_poly.type
_entity_poly.pdbx_seq_one_letter_code
_entity_poly.pdbx_strand_id
1 'polypeptide(L)'
;MNNFENQFDIIVKKHQNIEKKLSNQNNLDKDKLIKLNKEYSELTPIVNLINQYNSVKKDIENLNSLLDDKDSSIQEMAEDELREKNKNIKSLEQDLLKFLIPKDVNDEKNSILEIRAGTGGDEASLFAADLFGMYQKYSGHNSWGFEILSISETGLNGIKEVICNISGQNVFSKLKYESGVHRVQRIPLTETSGRVHTSAATVAVLPEAEEIDVKIDEKDLRIDVFRSSGPGGQSVNTTDSAVRITHLPTGIVVSQQDEKSQHKNKAKALKILRSRILDKEIQMNEEERAKNRKSQVGTGDRSERIRTYNFSQGRVSDHRINLTLYKLNEILEGHLDEIINSLTADDESKKITNLENE
;
A
#
# COMPACT_ATOMS: atom_id res chain seq x y z
N MET A 1 -5.51 28.40 -6.66
CA MET A 1 -4.53 28.54 -7.73
C MET A 1 -3.10 28.77 -7.20
N ASN A 2 -2.84 29.66 -6.24
CA ASN A 2 -1.45 29.93 -5.77
C ASN A 2 -0.73 28.74 -5.09
N ASN A 3 -1.47 27.77 -4.53
CA ASN A 3 -0.85 26.65 -3.82
C ASN A 3 -0.28 25.58 -4.80
N PHE A 4 -0.95 25.41 -5.93
CA PHE A 4 -0.61 24.46 -6.97
C PHE A 4 0.71 24.85 -7.70
N GLU A 5 0.87 26.11 -8.07
CA GLU A 5 2.08 26.63 -8.72
C GLU A 5 3.30 26.59 -7.79
N ASN A 6 3.10 26.82 -6.50
CA ASN A 6 4.18 26.70 -5.51
C ASN A 6 4.72 25.27 -5.41
N GLN A 7 3.87 24.26 -5.56
CA GLN A 7 4.29 22.85 -5.56
C GLN A 7 5.12 22.52 -6.81
N PHE A 8 4.78 23.07 -7.96
CA PHE A 8 5.58 22.89 -9.19
C PHE A 8 6.99 23.44 -9.03
N ASP A 9 7.13 24.64 -8.46
CA ASP A 9 8.44 25.25 -8.21
C ASP A 9 9.30 24.41 -7.28
N ILE A 10 8.69 23.79 -6.27
CA ILE A 10 9.38 22.90 -5.35
C ILE A 10 9.90 21.65 -6.08
N ILE A 11 9.07 21.05 -6.95
CA ILE A 11 9.43 19.85 -7.72
C ILE A 11 10.57 20.17 -8.70
N VAL A 12 10.47 21.28 -9.44
CA VAL A 12 11.50 21.70 -10.38
C VAL A 12 12.83 21.99 -9.66
N LYS A 13 12.79 22.68 -8.52
CA LYS A 13 13.98 22.92 -7.68
C LYS A 13 14.57 21.63 -7.14
N LYS A 14 13.75 20.68 -6.72
CA LYS A 14 14.20 19.36 -6.25
C LYS A 14 14.92 18.61 -7.37
N HIS A 15 14.33 18.55 -8.55
CA HIS A 15 14.93 17.91 -9.73
C HIS A 15 16.29 18.53 -10.08
N GLN A 16 16.39 19.86 -10.17
CA GLN A 16 17.65 20.58 -10.43
C GLN A 16 18.71 20.32 -9.36
N ASN A 17 18.32 20.20 -8.08
CA ASN A 17 19.23 19.85 -7.00
C ASN A 17 19.77 18.43 -7.12
N ILE A 18 18.93 17.48 -7.52
CA ILE A 18 19.35 16.09 -7.77
C ILE A 18 20.31 16.05 -8.96
N GLU A 19 20.01 16.74 -10.06
CA GLU A 19 20.86 16.86 -11.23
C GLU A 19 22.25 17.40 -10.88
N LYS A 20 22.31 18.47 -10.08
CA LYS A 20 23.58 19.03 -9.57
C LYS A 20 24.35 18.04 -8.69
N LYS A 21 23.65 17.24 -7.87
CA LYS A 21 24.30 16.22 -7.04
C LYS A 21 24.83 15.06 -7.88
N LEU A 22 24.09 14.64 -8.91
CA LEU A 22 24.52 13.62 -9.86
C LEU A 22 25.68 14.07 -10.74
N SER A 23 25.78 15.38 -11.08
CA SER A 23 26.91 15.96 -11.82
C SER A 23 28.20 15.97 -11.00
N ASN A 24 28.12 16.06 -9.66
CA ASN A 24 29.25 16.11 -8.74
C ASN A 24 29.57 14.70 -8.17
N GLN A 25 29.85 13.73 -9.03
CA GLN A 25 29.98 12.30 -8.70
C GLN A 25 31.12 11.91 -7.76
N ASN A 26 32.07 12.79 -7.41
CA ASN A 26 33.33 12.43 -6.78
C ASN A 26 33.27 11.92 -5.32
N ASN A 27 32.07 11.92 -4.66
CA ASN A 27 31.95 11.54 -3.23
C ASN A 27 30.66 10.81 -2.85
N LEU A 28 29.92 10.20 -3.80
CA LEU A 28 28.67 9.53 -3.50
C LEU A 28 28.85 8.02 -3.35
N ASP A 29 28.36 7.48 -2.24
CA ASP A 29 28.23 6.06 -1.98
C ASP A 29 27.28 5.41 -3.03
N LYS A 30 27.56 4.16 -3.46
CA LYS A 30 26.79 3.46 -4.52
C LYS A 30 25.30 3.44 -4.22
N ASP A 31 24.92 3.17 -2.98
CA ASP A 31 23.50 3.10 -2.58
C ASP A 31 22.78 4.47 -2.67
N LYS A 32 23.49 5.54 -2.34
CA LYS A 32 22.98 6.91 -2.50
C LYS A 32 22.83 7.29 -3.95
N LEU A 33 23.74 6.85 -4.81
CA LEU A 33 23.71 7.13 -6.25
C LEU A 33 22.55 6.40 -6.92
N ILE A 34 22.26 5.16 -6.54
CA ILE A 34 21.09 4.41 -7.04
C ILE A 34 19.78 5.11 -6.63
N LYS A 35 19.65 5.53 -5.37
CA LYS A 35 18.47 6.26 -4.89
C LYS A 35 18.27 7.59 -5.62
N LEU A 36 19.34 8.37 -5.81
CA LEU A 36 19.26 9.65 -6.54
C LEU A 36 18.90 9.46 -8.02
N ASN A 37 19.42 8.42 -8.67
CA ASN A 37 19.05 8.11 -10.07
C ASN A 37 17.58 7.67 -10.18
N LYS A 38 17.07 6.89 -9.23
CA LYS A 38 15.66 6.49 -9.19
C LYS A 38 14.78 7.73 -9.02
N GLU A 39 15.08 8.61 -8.05
CA GLU A 39 14.34 9.88 -7.84
C GLU A 39 14.40 10.80 -9.07
N TYR A 40 15.56 10.90 -9.72
CA TYR A 40 15.72 11.71 -10.94
C TYR A 40 14.84 11.19 -12.07
N SER A 41 14.87 9.87 -12.32
CA SER A 41 14.05 9.25 -13.36
C SER A 41 12.54 9.37 -13.10
N GLU A 42 12.13 9.36 -11.85
CA GLU A 42 10.72 9.56 -11.45
C GLU A 42 10.25 11.01 -11.61
N LEU A 43 11.12 11.99 -11.33
CA LEU A 43 10.78 13.41 -11.42
C LEU A 43 10.87 13.97 -12.84
N THR A 44 11.70 13.41 -13.70
CA THR A 44 11.92 13.91 -15.07
C THR A 44 10.63 14.05 -15.91
N PRO A 45 9.74 13.04 -15.98
CA PRO A 45 8.49 13.16 -16.73
C PRO A 45 7.57 14.25 -16.16
N ILE A 46 7.56 14.43 -14.83
CA ILE A 46 6.76 15.46 -14.16
C ILE A 46 7.27 16.84 -14.51
N VAL A 47 8.59 17.06 -14.46
CA VAL A 47 9.22 18.34 -14.82
C VAL A 47 8.97 18.69 -16.29
N ASN A 48 8.97 17.70 -17.18
CA ASN A 48 8.64 17.92 -18.60
C ASN A 48 7.18 18.38 -18.77
N LEU A 49 6.23 17.80 -18.04
CA LEU A 49 4.83 18.23 -18.06
C LEU A 49 4.66 19.64 -17.46
N ILE A 50 5.36 19.97 -16.38
CA ILE A 50 5.36 21.31 -15.79
C ILE A 50 5.89 22.34 -16.81
N ASN A 51 6.96 22.02 -17.52
CA ASN A 51 7.51 22.90 -18.55
C ASN A 51 6.54 23.10 -19.71
N GLN A 52 5.85 22.05 -20.15
CA GLN A 52 4.79 22.15 -21.16
C GLN A 52 3.62 23.01 -20.69
N TYR A 53 3.15 22.80 -19.45
CA TYR A 53 2.12 23.61 -18.82
C TYR A 53 2.48 25.10 -18.79
N ASN A 54 3.70 25.43 -18.34
CA ASN A 54 4.19 26.80 -18.28
C ASN A 54 4.33 27.44 -19.67
N SER A 55 4.70 26.64 -20.69
CA SER A 55 4.75 27.10 -22.08
C SER A 55 3.37 27.47 -22.63
N VAL A 56 2.39 26.52 -22.44
CA VAL A 56 1.01 26.75 -22.89
C VAL A 56 0.37 27.92 -22.13
N LYS A 57 0.67 28.10 -20.85
CA LYS A 57 0.20 29.23 -20.05
C LYS A 57 0.70 30.57 -20.62
N LYS A 58 2.00 30.64 -20.97
CA LYS A 58 2.58 31.81 -21.65
C LYS A 58 1.94 32.08 -23.01
N ASP A 59 1.68 31.02 -23.79
CA ASP A 59 0.99 31.16 -25.07
C ASP A 59 -0.38 31.79 -24.90
N ILE A 60 -1.15 31.32 -23.90
CA ILE A 60 -2.47 31.87 -23.56
C ILE A 60 -2.39 33.33 -23.14
N GLU A 61 -1.39 33.71 -22.33
CA GLU A 61 -1.16 35.11 -21.94
C GLU A 61 -0.87 36.00 -23.18
N ASN A 62 -0.04 35.49 -24.10
CA ASN A 62 0.27 36.19 -25.35
C ASN A 62 -0.97 36.32 -26.28
N LEU A 63 -1.75 35.23 -26.43
CA LEU A 63 -2.97 35.22 -27.23
C LEU A 63 -4.04 36.16 -26.66
N ASN A 64 -4.17 36.23 -25.33
CA ASN A 64 -5.07 37.19 -24.69
C ASN A 64 -4.69 38.65 -25.00
N SER A 65 -3.40 38.97 -25.13
CA SER A 65 -2.96 40.29 -25.52
C SER A 65 -3.27 40.65 -27.00
N LEU A 66 -3.41 39.62 -27.87
CA LEU A 66 -3.79 39.78 -29.28
C LEU A 66 -5.30 39.98 -29.49
N LEU A 67 -6.14 39.64 -28.50
CA LEU A 67 -7.57 39.93 -28.56
C LEU A 67 -7.89 41.42 -28.54
N ASP A 68 -6.98 42.24 -28.02
CA ASP A 68 -7.12 43.71 -28.00
C ASP A 68 -6.58 44.37 -29.28
N ASP A 69 -6.18 43.58 -30.28
CA ASP A 69 -5.70 44.12 -31.57
C ASP A 69 -6.84 44.78 -32.35
N LYS A 70 -6.48 45.73 -33.22
CA LYS A 70 -7.42 46.48 -34.05
C LYS A 70 -7.89 45.71 -35.27
N ASP A 71 -7.21 44.65 -35.66
CA ASP A 71 -7.53 43.79 -36.80
C ASP A 71 -8.43 42.66 -36.44
N SER A 72 -9.66 42.65 -36.97
CA SER A 72 -10.66 41.64 -36.70
C SER A 72 -10.23 40.22 -37.12
N SER A 73 -9.37 40.06 -38.12
CA SER A 73 -8.90 38.77 -38.56
C SER A 73 -7.89 38.16 -37.56
N ILE A 74 -7.09 39.02 -36.94
CA ILE A 74 -6.14 38.61 -35.87
C ILE A 74 -6.92 38.20 -34.63
N GLN A 75 -7.98 38.93 -34.28
CA GLN A 75 -8.86 38.54 -33.14
C GLN A 75 -9.49 37.19 -33.33
N GLU A 76 -10.06 36.90 -34.52
CA GLU A 76 -10.75 35.63 -34.81
C GLU A 76 -9.76 34.45 -34.74
N MET A 77 -8.56 34.58 -35.30
CA MET A 77 -7.50 33.58 -35.20
C MET A 77 -7.05 33.37 -33.76
N ALA A 78 -6.89 34.42 -32.97
CA ALA A 78 -6.50 34.36 -31.58
C ALA A 78 -7.57 33.67 -30.71
N GLU A 79 -8.88 33.88 -30.99
CA GLU A 79 -9.96 33.20 -30.30
C GLU A 79 -9.97 31.70 -30.56
N ASP A 80 -9.75 31.28 -31.82
CA ASP A 80 -9.71 29.85 -32.17
C ASP A 80 -8.52 29.12 -31.54
N GLU A 81 -7.32 29.74 -31.60
CA GLU A 81 -6.13 29.21 -30.90
C GLU A 81 -6.32 29.18 -29.39
N LEU A 82 -6.95 30.19 -28.80
CA LEU A 82 -7.24 30.24 -27.36
C LEU A 82 -8.17 29.09 -26.94
N ARG A 83 -9.16 28.75 -27.76
CA ARG A 83 -10.04 27.59 -27.47
C ARG A 83 -9.27 26.27 -27.44
N GLU A 84 -8.33 26.08 -28.38
CA GLU A 84 -7.49 24.88 -28.46
C GLU A 84 -6.51 24.82 -27.27
N LYS A 85 -5.80 25.94 -26.98
CA LYS A 85 -4.85 26.02 -25.87
C LYS A 85 -5.53 25.86 -24.50
N ASN A 86 -6.75 26.38 -24.31
CA ASN A 86 -7.53 26.19 -23.10
C ASN A 86 -8.02 24.73 -22.91
N LYS A 87 -8.22 23.98 -23.97
CA LYS A 87 -8.44 22.53 -23.88
C LYS A 87 -7.18 21.79 -23.44
N ASN A 88 -6.05 22.16 -24.05
CA ASN A 88 -4.76 21.54 -23.77
C ASN A 88 -4.30 21.80 -22.33
N ILE A 89 -4.44 23.03 -21.81
CA ILE A 89 -4.03 23.36 -20.44
C ILE A 89 -4.83 22.57 -19.40
N LYS A 90 -6.14 22.38 -19.62
CA LYS A 90 -6.97 21.57 -18.75
C LYS A 90 -6.55 20.10 -18.73
N SER A 91 -6.17 19.54 -19.87
CA SER A 91 -5.64 18.18 -19.94
C SER A 91 -4.32 18.05 -19.20
N LEU A 92 -3.40 19.02 -19.38
CA LEU A 92 -2.12 19.06 -18.67
C LEU A 92 -2.29 19.24 -17.16
N GLU A 93 -3.26 20.04 -16.73
CA GLU A 93 -3.62 20.18 -15.31
C GLU A 93 -4.08 18.87 -14.70
N GLN A 94 -4.97 18.14 -15.39
CA GLN A 94 -5.42 16.83 -14.93
C GLN A 94 -4.28 15.81 -14.85
N ASP A 95 -3.39 15.79 -15.83
CA ASP A 95 -2.24 14.91 -15.82
C ASP A 95 -1.24 15.27 -14.71
N LEU A 96 -0.99 16.57 -14.49
CA LEU A 96 -0.15 17.03 -13.39
C LEU A 96 -0.75 16.71 -12.02
N LEU A 97 -2.07 16.85 -11.86
CA LEU A 97 -2.77 16.48 -10.63
C LEU A 97 -2.59 15.00 -10.29
N LYS A 98 -2.63 14.10 -11.29
CA LYS A 98 -2.37 12.67 -11.07
C LYS A 98 -0.97 12.41 -10.50
N PHE A 99 0.04 13.16 -10.95
CA PHE A 99 1.40 13.02 -10.42
C PHE A 99 1.59 13.61 -9.02
N LEU A 100 0.76 14.58 -8.63
CA LEU A 100 0.79 15.17 -7.28
C LEU A 100 0.10 14.29 -6.23
N ILE A 101 -0.68 13.28 -6.65
CA ILE A 101 -1.23 12.30 -5.72
C ILE A 101 -0.06 11.59 -5.03
N PRO A 102 0.06 11.65 -3.70
CA PRO A 102 1.11 10.95 -2.98
C PRO A 102 0.98 9.45 -3.23
N LYS A 103 2.02 8.85 -3.82
CA LYS A 103 2.08 7.39 -3.99
C LYS A 103 2.13 6.75 -2.61
N ASP A 104 1.27 5.77 -2.39
CA ASP A 104 1.36 4.95 -1.19
C ASP A 104 2.65 4.12 -1.24
N VAL A 105 3.48 4.24 -0.21
CA VAL A 105 4.74 3.48 -0.09
C VAL A 105 4.50 1.97 -0.19
N ASN A 106 3.30 1.52 0.14
CA ASN A 106 2.93 0.12 0.07
C ASN A 106 2.55 -0.36 -1.35
N ASP A 107 2.27 0.55 -2.29
CA ASP A 107 1.79 0.20 -3.63
C ASP A 107 2.78 -0.66 -4.43
N GLU A 108 4.09 -0.53 -4.18
CA GLU A 108 5.13 -1.35 -4.82
C GLU A 108 5.37 -2.71 -4.14
N LYS A 109 4.76 -2.95 -2.96
CA LYS A 109 4.97 -4.18 -2.18
C LYS A 109 4.20 -5.37 -2.74
N ASN A 110 4.67 -6.56 -2.40
CA ASN A 110 3.89 -7.78 -2.53
C ASN A 110 2.68 -7.76 -1.59
N SER A 111 1.72 -8.64 -1.83
CA SER A 111 0.47 -8.67 -1.05
C SER A 111 0.22 -10.02 -0.41
N ILE A 112 -0.21 -10.00 0.84
CA ILE A 112 -0.81 -11.13 1.50
C ILE A 112 -2.32 -11.03 1.31
N LEU A 113 -2.89 -12.01 0.60
CA LEU A 113 -4.31 -12.14 0.34
C LEU A 113 -4.90 -13.17 1.31
N GLU A 114 -5.86 -12.77 2.11
CA GLU A 114 -6.60 -13.65 3.01
C GLU A 114 -8.05 -13.72 2.58
N ILE A 115 -8.56 -14.93 2.34
CA ILE A 115 -9.96 -15.17 1.98
C ILE A 115 -10.56 -16.05 3.06
N ARG A 116 -11.70 -15.65 3.62
CA ARG A 116 -12.42 -16.41 4.64
C ARG A 116 -13.89 -16.54 4.27
N ALA A 117 -14.44 -17.72 4.52
CA ALA A 117 -15.87 -17.91 4.47
C ALA A 117 -16.55 -17.06 5.55
N GLY A 118 -17.54 -16.27 5.15
CA GLY A 118 -18.36 -15.43 6.03
C GLY A 118 -19.70 -16.06 6.35
N THR A 119 -20.76 -15.26 6.34
CA THR A 119 -22.12 -15.73 6.62
C THR A 119 -22.67 -16.57 5.47
N GLY A 120 -23.10 -17.84 5.72
CA GLY A 120 -23.73 -18.67 4.70
C GLY A 120 -23.41 -20.16 4.77
N GLY A 121 -22.67 -20.61 5.80
CA GLY A 121 -22.33 -22.04 6.00
C GLY A 121 -21.48 -22.61 4.84
N ASP A 122 -21.83 -23.81 4.37
CA ASP A 122 -21.09 -24.51 3.32
C ASP A 122 -21.03 -23.72 2.02
N GLU A 123 -22.09 -23.00 1.67
CA GLU A 123 -22.12 -22.16 0.47
C GLU A 123 -21.10 -21.00 0.54
N ALA A 124 -20.89 -20.40 1.70
CA ALA A 124 -19.86 -19.40 1.90
C ALA A 124 -18.46 -19.97 1.69
N SER A 125 -18.23 -21.23 2.11
CA SER A 125 -16.96 -21.93 1.91
C SER A 125 -16.70 -22.27 0.44
N LEU A 126 -17.74 -22.67 -0.29
CA LEU A 126 -17.66 -22.90 -1.75
C LEU A 126 -17.38 -21.60 -2.48
N PHE A 127 -18.04 -20.51 -2.10
CA PHE A 127 -17.80 -19.21 -2.69
C PHE A 127 -16.38 -18.66 -2.39
N ALA A 128 -15.85 -18.93 -1.19
CA ALA A 128 -14.46 -18.60 -0.88
C ALA A 128 -13.48 -19.36 -1.79
N ALA A 129 -13.79 -20.62 -2.15
CA ALA A 129 -13.01 -21.39 -3.12
C ALA A 129 -13.09 -20.79 -4.53
N ASP A 130 -14.27 -20.30 -4.96
CA ASP A 130 -14.42 -19.63 -6.23
C ASP A 130 -13.60 -18.33 -6.30
N LEU A 131 -13.62 -17.51 -5.24
CA LEU A 131 -12.81 -16.30 -5.14
C LEU A 131 -11.31 -16.62 -5.15
N PHE A 132 -10.90 -17.66 -4.43
CA PHE A 132 -9.50 -18.12 -4.46
C PHE A 132 -9.06 -18.47 -5.89
N GLY A 133 -9.86 -19.27 -6.61
CA GLY A 133 -9.60 -19.63 -8.01
C GLY A 133 -9.55 -18.40 -8.93
N MET A 134 -10.44 -17.44 -8.73
CA MET A 134 -10.46 -16.17 -9.45
C MET A 134 -9.16 -15.38 -9.27
N TYR A 135 -8.69 -15.18 -8.04
CA TYR A 135 -7.45 -14.45 -7.79
C TYR A 135 -6.20 -15.20 -8.23
N GLN A 136 -6.20 -16.53 -8.15
CA GLN A 136 -5.11 -17.36 -8.68
C GLN A 136 -4.97 -17.17 -10.20
N LYS A 137 -6.08 -17.20 -10.94
CA LYS A 137 -6.09 -16.95 -12.40
C LYS A 137 -5.69 -15.52 -12.73
N TYR A 138 -6.20 -14.55 -11.98
CA TYR A 138 -5.82 -13.14 -12.15
C TYR A 138 -4.31 -12.92 -11.97
N SER A 139 -3.72 -13.57 -10.96
CA SER A 139 -2.28 -13.54 -10.75
C SER A 139 -1.52 -14.14 -11.92
N GLY A 140 -2.02 -15.25 -12.48
CA GLY A 140 -1.46 -15.87 -13.68
C GLY A 140 -1.49 -14.94 -14.91
N HIS A 141 -2.61 -14.24 -15.15
CA HIS A 141 -2.74 -13.28 -16.25
C HIS A 141 -1.75 -12.11 -16.14
N ASN A 142 -1.45 -11.67 -14.91
CA ASN A 142 -0.48 -10.60 -14.67
C ASN A 142 0.97 -11.10 -14.52
N SER A 143 1.24 -12.40 -14.70
CA SER A 143 2.56 -13.03 -14.50
C SER A 143 3.11 -12.81 -13.09
N TRP A 144 2.25 -12.80 -12.07
CA TRP A 144 2.62 -12.70 -10.67
C TRP A 144 2.88 -14.09 -10.08
N GLY A 145 3.84 -14.15 -9.15
CA GLY A 145 4.04 -15.35 -8.32
C GLY A 145 2.86 -15.50 -7.35
N PHE A 146 2.36 -16.73 -7.20
CA PHE A 146 1.25 -17.04 -6.31
C PHE A 146 1.62 -18.24 -5.43
N GLU A 147 1.75 -18.02 -4.13
CA GLU A 147 2.16 -19.01 -3.15
C GLU A 147 1.11 -19.15 -2.05
N ILE A 148 0.71 -20.37 -1.76
CA ILE A 148 -0.24 -20.66 -0.68
C ILE A 148 0.54 -20.81 0.62
N LEU A 149 0.32 -19.89 1.58
CA LEU A 149 0.96 -19.95 2.90
C LEU A 149 0.19 -20.88 3.86
N SER A 150 -1.14 -20.82 3.82
CA SER A 150 -2.02 -21.64 4.66
C SER A 150 -3.36 -21.83 3.98
N ILE A 151 -3.93 -23.02 4.11
CA ILE A 151 -5.27 -23.33 3.62
C ILE A 151 -6.00 -24.23 4.63
N SER A 152 -7.25 -23.92 4.89
CA SER A 152 -8.16 -24.72 5.70
C SER A 152 -9.38 -25.07 4.85
N GLU A 153 -9.45 -26.31 4.41
CA GLU A 153 -10.52 -26.82 3.55
C GLU A 153 -11.69 -27.36 4.36
N THR A 154 -12.87 -27.40 3.72
CA THR A 154 -14.07 -28.08 4.25
C THR A 154 -14.34 -29.37 3.47
N GLY A 155 -15.14 -30.29 4.05
CA GLY A 155 -15.40 -31.61 3.46
C GLY A 155 -16.09 -31.64 2.08
N LEU A 156 -16.52 -30.48 1.54
CA LEU A 156 -17.21 -30.34 0.24
C LEU A 156 -16.38 -29.57 -0.79
N ASN A 157 -15.07 -29.66 -0.75
CA ASN A 157 -14.14 -28.85 -1.57
C ASN A 157 -14.32 -27.33 -1.38
N GLY A 158 -14.92 -26.91 -0.28
CA GLY A 158 -14.99 -25.51 0.11
C GLY A 158 -13.75 -25.10 0.90
N ILE A 159 -13.50 -23.80 0.98
CA ILE A 159 -12.39 -23.21 1.73
C ILE A 159 -12.97 -22.42 2.91
N LYS A 160 -12.59 -22.80 4.14
CA LYS A 160 -12.92 -22.02 5.33
C LYS A 160 -12.05 -20.77 5.42
N GLU A 161 -10.77 -20.94 5.16
CA GLU A 161 -9.76 -19.87 5.18
C GLU A 161 -8.60 -20.25 4.28
N VAL A 162 -8.10 -19.29 3.52
CA VAL A 162 -6.86 -19.43 2.77
C VAL A 162 -6.06 -18.13 2.86
N ILE A 163 -4.76 -18.28 3.04
CA ILE A 163 -3.78 -17.17 3.07
C ILE A 163 -2.76 -17.44 1.97
N CYS A 164 -2.61 -16.46 1.08
CA CYS A 164 -1.69 -16.55 -0.06
C CYS A 164 -0.75 -15.34 -0.05
N ASN A 165 0.49 -15.57 -0.47
CA ASN A 165 1.43 -14.51 -0.82
C ASN A 165 1.42 -14.33 -2.34
N ILE A 166 1.22 -13.09 -2.80
CA ILE A 166 1.23 -12.74 -4.21
C ILE A 166 2.38 -11.76 -4.43
N SER A 167 3.36 -12.18 -5.26
CA SER A 167 4.59 -11.44 -5.51
C SER A 167 4.70 -10.98 -6.96
N GLY A 168 5.10 -9.72 -7.17
CA GLY A 168 5.23 -9.14 -8.50
C GLY A 168 5.25 -7.62 -8.48
N GLN A 169 5.20 -7.00 -9.64
CA GLN A 169 5.17 -5.55 -9.75
C GLN A 169 3.76 -5.00 -9.49
N ASN A 170 3.66 -3.99 -8.61
CA ASN A 170 2.42 -3.25 -8.30
C ASN A 170 1.25 -4.15 -7.87
N VAL A 171 1.55 -5.24 -7.17
CA VAL A 171 0.53 -6.21 -6.72
C VAL A 171 -0.42 -5.55 -5.73
N PHE A 172 0.13 -4.90 -4.70
CA PHE A 172 -0.68 -4.27 -3.67
C PHE A 172 -1.52 -3.11 -4.23
N SER A 173 -0.96 -2.31 -5.14
CA SER A 173 -1.69 -1.19 -5.75
C SER A 173 -2.96 -1.61 -6.47
N LYS A 174 -2.96 -2.80 -7.10
CA LYS A 174 -4.13 -3.35 -7.80
C LYS A 174 -5.08 -4.08 -6.84
N LEU A 175 -4.55 -4.93 -5.96
CA LEU A 175 -5.36 -5.80 -5.11
C LEU A 175 -5.96 -5.07 -3.89
N LYS A 176 -5.43 -3.95 -3.43
CA LYS A 176 -5.95 -3.19 -2.28
C LYS A 176 -7.45 -2.88 -2.38
N TYR A 177 -7.96 -2.72 -3.61
CA TYR A 177 -9.38 -2.47 -3.88
C TYR A 177 -10.26 -3.72 -3.77
N GLU A 178 -9.67 -4.91 -3.65
CA GLU A 178 -10.42 -6.15 -3.48
C GLU A 178 -10.75 -6.46 -2.01
N SER A 179 -10.20 -5.69 -1.07
CA SER A 179 -10.46 -5.86 0.35
C SER A 179 -11.89 -5.49 0.73
N GLY A 180 -12.58 -6.40 1.43
CA GLY A 180 -13.95 -6.20 1.92
C GLY A 180 -14.80 -7.47 1.89
N VAL A 181 -16.11 -7.28 1.99
CA VAL A 181 -17.10 -8.36 1.97
C VAL A 181 -17.62 -8.57 0.55
N HIS A 182 -17.43 -9.76 0.01
CA HIS A 182 -17.96 -10.20 -1.28
C HIS A 182 -19.22 -11.02 -1.04
N ARG A 183 -20.30 -10.69 -1.73
CA ARG A 183 -21.61 -11.35 -1.61
C ARG A 183 -21.91 -12.16 -2.85
N VAL A 184 -22.35 -13.39 -2.67
CA VAL A 184 -22.84 -14.26 -3.75
C VAL A 184 -24.35 -14.46 -3.65
N GLN A 185 -25.00 -14.51 -4.81
CA GLN A 185 -26.40 -14.88 -4.97
C GLN A 185 -26.49 -15.96 -6.02
N ARG A 186 -26.68 -17.23 -5.57
CA ARG A 186 -26.87 -18.38 -6.44
C ARG A 186 -27.70 -19.45 -5.75
N ILE A 187 -28.13 -20.44 -6.51
CA ILE A 187 -28.70 -21.68 -5.97
C ILE A 187 -27.50 -22.57 -5.61
N PRO A 188 -27.27 -22.90 -4.32
CA PRO A 188 -26.17 -23.76 -3.91
C PRO A 188 -26.27 -25.15 -4.55
N LEU A 189 -25.13 -25.80 -4.76
CA LEU A 189 -25.10 -27.22 -5.19
C LEU A 189 -25.73 -28.17 -4.17
N THR A 190 -25.79 -27.74 -2.90
CA THR A 190 -26.38 -28.49 -1.77
C THR A 190 -27.88 -28.25 -1.60
N GLU A 191 -28.49 -27.35 -2.39
CA GLU A 191 -29.89 -26.96 -2.27
C GLU A 191 -30.78 -27.79 -3.24
N THR A 192 -31.71 -28.56 -2.69
CA THR A 192 -32.62 -29.40 -3.48
C THR A 192 -33.91 -28.69 -3.91
N SER A 193 -34.30 -27.61 -3.21
CA SER A 193 -35.55 -26.88 -3.45
C SER A 193 -35.43 -25.75 -4.47
N GLY A 194 -34.25 -25.52 -5.05
CA GLY A 194 -34.03 -24.47 -6.07
C GLY A 194 -34.09 -23.03 -5.53
N ARG A 195 -33.96 -22.85 -4.23
CA ARG A 195 -33.97 -21.48 -3.62
C ARG A 195 -32.64 -20.78 -3.82
N VAL A 196 -32.71 -19.51 -4.19
CA VAL A 196 -31.53 -18.64 -4.25
C VAL A 196 -31.06 -18.32 -2.84
N HIS A 197 -29.84 -18.69 -2.52
CA HIS A 197 -29.19 -18.35 -1.26
C HIS A 197 -28.32 -17.10 -1.44
N THR A 198 -28.17 -16.36 -0.36
CA THR A 198 -27.25 -15.21 -0.29
C THR A 198 -26.20 -15.51 0.75
N SER A 199 -24.97 -15.71 0.30
CA SER A 199 -23.81 -15.98 1.16
C SER A 199 -22.75 -14.91 0.99
N ALA A 200 -21.81 -14.86 1.90
CA ALA A 200 -20.70 -13.89 1.86
C ALA A 200 -19.37 -14.56 2.18
N ALA A 201 -18.32 -14.04 1.56
CA ALA A 201 -16.94 -14.32 1.91
C ALA A 201 -16.20 -13.00 2.10
N THR A 202 -15.19 -12.99 2.94
CA THR A 202 -14.39 -11.81 3.25
C THR A 202 -13.02 -11.94 2.61
N VAL A 203 -12.54 -10.85 2.03
CA VAL A 203 -11.21 -10.74 1.44
C VAL A 203 -10.47 -9.64 2.18
N ALA A 204 -9.29 -9.94 2.70
CA ALA A 204 -8.38 -8.95 3.24
C ALA A 204 -7.11 -8.93 2.40
N VAL A 205 -6.62 -7.74 2.08
CA VAL A 205 -5.39 -7.52 1.33
C VAL A 205 -4.46 -6.69 2.19
N LEU A 206 -3.34 -7.29 2.56
CA LEU A 206 -2.34 -6.67 3.42
C LEU A 206 -1.01 -6.57 2.65
N PRO A 207 -0.24 -5.48 2.81
CA PRO A 207 1.10 -5.44 2.24
C PRO A 207 2.00 -6.44 2.95
N GLU A 208 2.90 -7.09 2.18
CA GLU A 208 3.92 -7.94 2.76
C GLU A 208 4.84 -7.11 3.66
N ALA A 209 5.12 -7.60 4.86
CA ALA A 209 6.04 -6.93 5.76
C ALA A 209 7.47 -7.20 5.35
N GLU A 210 8.28 -6.17 5.39
CA GLU A 210 9.71 -6.30 5.29
C GLU A 210 10.28 -7.00 6.54
N GLU A 211 11.40 -7.71 6.38
CA GLU A 211 12.11 -8.27 7.52
C GLU A 211 12.56 -7.15 8.47
N ILE A 212 12.23 -7.32 9.74
CA ILE A 212 12.60 -6.34 10.77
C ILE A 212 14.07 -6.59 11.16
N ASP A 213 14.96 -5.73 10.70
CA ASP A 213 16.35 -5.73 11.15
C ASP A 213 16.52 -4.72 12.31
N VAL A 214 16.52 -5.24 13.53
CA VAL A 214 16.68 -4.42 14.75
C VAL A 214 18.11 -3.94 14.85
N LYS A 215 18.37 -2.71 14.44
CA LYS A 215 19.61 -1.99 14.70
C LYS A 215 19.52 -1.25 16.02
N ILE A 216 20.34 -1.65 16.98
CA ILE A 216 20.43 -0.98 18.27
C ILE A 216 21.63 -0.05 18.24
N ASP A 217 21.40 1.24 18.33
CA ASP A 217 22.48 2.23 18.47
C ASP A 217 22.96 2.28 19.93
N GLU A 218 24.26 2.34 20.13
CA GLU A 218 24.85 2.43 21.52
C GLU A 218 24.38 3.69 22.24
N LYS A 219 24.01 4.74 21.54
CA LYS A 219 23.51 6.02 22.13
C LYS A 219 22.14 5.84 22.80
N ASP A 220 21.36 4.85 22.35
CA ASP A 220 20.04 4.55 22.88
C ASP A 220 20.08 3.61 24.08
N LEU A 221 21.27 3.20 24.49
CA LEU A 221 21.48 2.29 25.59
C LEU A 221 22.02 3.02 26.83
N ARG A 222 21.32 2.85 27.93
CA ARG A 222 21.84 3.16 29.26
C ARG A 222 22.31 1.87 29.91
N ILE A 223 23.61 1.82 30.27
CA ILE A 223 24.24 0.66 30.87
C ILE A 223 24.62 1.00 32.31
N ASP A 224 23.97 0.35 33.25
CA ASP A 224 24.25 0.48 34.70
C ASP A 224 24.94 -0.81 35.18
N VAL A 225 25.99 -0.67 35.96
CA VAL A 225 26.75 -1.78 36.58
C VAL A 225 26.44 -1.80 38.06
N PHE A 226 26.25 -2.97 38.62
CA PHE A 226 25.97 -3.13 40.04
C PHE A 226 26.47 -4.48 40.56
N ARG A 227 26.45 -4.64 41.88
CA ARG A 227 26.88 -5.89 42.54
C ARG A 227 25.85 -6.96 42.34
N SER A 228 26.29 -8.17 41.99
CA SER A 228 25.40 -9.33 41.86
C SER A 228 24.81 -9.72 43.22
N SER A 229 23.52 -10.10 43.21
CA SER A 229 22.83 -10.61 44.41
C SER A 229 22.85 -12.13 44.39
N GLY A 230 23.27 -12.81 45.46
CA GLY A 230 23.23 -14.27 45.54
C GLY A 230 23.92 -14.81 46.81
N PRO A 231 23.72 -16.09 47.17
CA PRO A 231 24.46 -16.76 48.24
C PRO A 231 25.90 -16.91 47.76
N GLY A 232 26.80 -16.02 48.19
CA GLY A 232 28.10 -15.97 47.59
C GLY A 232 29.26 -15.76 48.54
N GLY A 233 30.47 -16.00 48.06
CA GLY A 233 31.75 -15.73 48.70
C GLY A 233 32.25 -14.33 48.40
N GLN A 234 33.53 -14.02 48.76
CA GLN A 234 34.14 -12.71 48.65
C GLN A 234 34.01 -12.02 47.27
N SER A 235 33.94 -12.78 46.17
CA SER A 235 33.81 -12.26 44.79
C SER A 235 32.48 -11.58 44.48
N VAL A 236 31.37 -12.00 45.12
CA VAL A 236 30.04 -11.43 44.93
C VAL A 236 29.89 -10.08 45.62
N ASN A 237 30.58 -9.92 46.74
CA ASN A 237 30.48 -8.71 47.56
C ASN A 237 31.46 -7.60 47.18
N THR A 238 32.50 -7.90 46.36
CA THR A 238 33.57 -6.95 46.04
C THR A 238 33.60 -6.49 44.60
N THR A 239 32.96 -7.23 43.65
CA THR A 239 33.08 -6.95 42.25
C THR A 239 31.70 -6.59 41.62
N ASP A 240 31.63 -5.45 40.91
CA ASP A 240 30.43 -5.03 40.16
C ASP A 240 30.34 -5.81 38.85
N SER A 241 29.89 -7.08 38.95
CA SER A 241 29.81 -8.00 37.78
C SER A 241 28.45 -8.02 37.13
N ALA A 242 27.39 -7.57 37.81
CA ALA A 242 26.05 -7.52 37.25
C ALA A 242 25.86 -6.29 36.36
N VAL A 243 25.15 -6.47 35.26
CA VAL A 243 24.88 -5.44 34.25
C VAL A 243 23.38 -5.31 34.01
N ARG A 244 22.91 -4.06 34.07
CA ARG A 244 21.54 -3.69 33.66
C ARG A 244 21.63 -2.82 32.43
N ILE A 245 20.94 -3.19 31.37
CA ILE A 245 20.85 -2.42 30.13
C ILE A 245 19.41 -1.97 29.98
N THR A 246 19.23 -0.65 29.82
CA THR A 246 17.95 -0.03 29.53
C THR A 246 17.99 0.55 28.13
N HIS A 247 17.07 0.13 27.25
CA HIS A 247 16.88 0.75 25.96
C HIS A 247 15.95 1.96 26.12
N LEU A 248 16.50 3.16 25.95
CA LEU A 248 15.80 4.43 26.24
C LEU A 248 14.51 4.62 25.44
N PRO A 249 14.48 4.35 24.09
CA PRO A 249 13.28 4.58 23.29
C PRO A 249 12.12 3.65 23.64
N THR A 250 12.39 2.36 23.94
CA THR A 250 11.34 1.37 24.23
C THR A 250 11.06 1.16 25.72
N GLY A 251 11.95 1.66 26.59
CA GLY A 251 11.86 1.46 28.03
C GLY A 251 12.14 0.02 28.49
N ILE A 252 12.62 -0.87 27.60
CA ILE A 252 12.90 -2.27 27.93
C ILE A 252 14.16 -2.33 28.79
N VAL A 253 14.08 -3.04 29.93
CA VAL A 253 15.17 -3.25 30.85
C VAL A 253 15.55 -4.73 30.87
N VAL A 254 16.84 -5.01 30.76
CA VAL A 254 17.43 -6.34 30.90
C VAL A 254 18.52 -6.30 31.96
N SER A 255 18.43 -7.18 32.92
CA SER A 255 19.41 -7.32 34.01
C SER A 255 20.03 -8.70 33.93
N GLN A 256 21.37 -8.79 33.95
CA GLN A 256 22.12 -10.04 33.86
C GLN A 256 23.23 -10.10 34.88
N GLN A 257 23.29 -11.23 35.64
CA GLN A 257 24.24 -11.41 36.74
C GLN A 257 24.78 -12.86 36.86
N ASP A 258 24.53 -13.71 35.84
CA ASP A 258 24.83 -15.15 35.93
C ASP A 258 26.32 -15.46 35.82
N GLU A 259 27.07 -14.63 35.13
CA GLU A 259 28.50 -14.82 34.91
C GLU A 259 29.34 -13.98 35.85
N LYS A 260 30.55 -14.49 36.19
CA LYS A 260 31.53 -13.75 37.02
C LYS A 260 32.15 -12.57 36.25
N SER A 261 32.06 -12.53 34.95
CA SER A 261 32.63 -11.50 34.09
C SER A 261 31.57 -10.49 33.65
N GLN A 262 31.78 -9.22 33.95
CA GLN A 262 30.97 -8.08 33.51
C GLN A 262 30.78 -8.04 31.99
N HIS A 263 31.87 -8.29 31.23
CA HIS A 263 31.80 -8.30 29.76
C HIS A 263 30.90 -9.43 29.21
N LYS A 264 30.94 -10.61 29.83
CA LYS A 264 30.05 -11.71 29.44
C LYS A 264 28.59 -11.40 29.77
N ASN A 265 28.32 -10.81 30.94
CA ASN A 265 26.97 -10.38 31.32
C ASN A 265 26.46 -9.26 30.39
N LYS A 266 27.30 -8.28 30.00
CA LYS A 266 26.95 -7.25 29.01
C LYS A 266 26.59 -7.87 27.68
N ALA A 267 27.38 -8.80 27.15
CA ALA A 267 27.12 -9.46 25.88
C ALA A 267 25.81 -10.28 25.91
N LYS A 268 25.56 -11.04 27.00
CA LYS A 268 24.29 -11.77 27.20
C LYS A 268 23.10 -10.81 27.30
N ALA A 269 23.22 -9.73 28.07
CA ALA A 269 22.17 -8.74 28.23
C ALA A 269 21.82 -8.06 26.92
N LEU A 270 22.79 -7.73 26.06
CA LEU A 270 22.56 -7.18 24.72
C LEU A 270 21.85 -8.17 23.81
N LYS A 271 22.21 -9.46 23.85
CA LYS A 271 21.55 -10.49 23.06
C LYS A 271 20.08 -10.65 23.48
N ILE A 272 19.80 -10.68 24.76
CA ILE A 272 18.43 -10.77 25.30
C ILE A 272 17.65 -9.49 24.98
N LEU A 273 18.29 -8.32 25.08
CA LEU A 273 17.67 -7.05 24.73
C LEU A 273 17.24 -7.02 23.26
N ARG A 274 18.11 -7.46 22.34
CA ARG A 274 17.78 -7.57 20.91
C ARG A 274 16.57 -8.45 20.68
N SER A 275 16.52 -9.63 21.30
CA SER A 275 15.37 -10.53 21.18
C SER A 275 14.08 -9.86 21.69
N ARG A 276 14.12 -9.22 22.86
CA ARG A 276 12.94 -8.54 23.43
C ARG A 276 12.46 -7.35 22.61
N ILE A 277 13.37 -6.59 22.01
CA ILE A 277 12.99 -5.49 21.10
C ILE A 277 12.36 -6.06 19.85
N LEU A 278 12.96 -7.10 19.25
CA LEU A 278 12.41 -7.79 18.08
C LEU A 278 11.01 -8.35 18.37
N ASP A 279 10.84 -9.04 19.49
CA ASP A 279 9.55 -9.59 19.90
C ASP A 279 8.48 -8.49 20.04
N LYS A 280 8.86 -7.34 20.63
CA LYS A 280 7.96 -6.19 20.78
C LYS A 280 7.58 -5.58 19.43
N GLU A 281 8.54 -5.43 18.52
CA GLU A 281 8.26 -4.91 17.17
C GLU A 281 7.38 -5.86 16.35
N ILE A 282 7.62 -7.17 16.45
CA ILE A 282 6.76 -8.19 15.84
C ILE A 282 5.33 -8.07 16.39
N GLN A 283 5.18 -7.97 17.71
CA GLN A 283 3.88 -7.80 18.36
C GLN A 283 3.14 -6.54 17.88
N MET A 284 3.83 -5.40 17.83
CA MET A 284 3.24 -4.15 17.35
C MET A 284 2.78 -4.26 15.89
N ASN A 285 3.58 -4.89 15.03
CA ASN A 285 3.22 -5.11 13.63
C ASN A 285 2.04 -6.09 13.48
N GLU A 286 1.98 -7.13 14.31
CA GLU A 286 0.84 -8.05 14.33
C GLU A 286 -0.45 -7.37 14.79
N GLU A 287 -0.39 -6.51 15.81
CA GLU A 287 -1.53 -5.71 16.27
C GLU A 287 -2.00 -4.73 15.19
N GLU A 288 -1.09 -4.06 14.51
CA GLU A 288 -1.42 -3.17 13.40
C GLU A 288 -2.06 -3.92 12.23
N ARG A 289 -1.51 -5.07 11.85
CA ARG A 289 -2.10 -5.95 10.83
C ARG A 289 -3.49 -6.43 11.22
N ALA A 290 -3.67 -6.86 12.47
CA ALA A 290 -4.97 -7.29 12.98
C ALA A 290 -5.99 -6.13 12.94
N LYS A 291 -5.57 -4.92 13.29
CA LYS A 291 -6.40 -3.71 13.22
C LYS A 291 -6.76 -3.38 11.77
N ASN A 292 -5.80 -3.41 10.85
CA ASN A 292 -6.01 -3.15 9.43
C ASN A 292 -6.93 -4.19 8.81
N ARG A 293 -6.72 -5.48 9.10
CA ARG A 293 -7.64 -6.57 8.69
C ARG A 293 -9.05 -6.31 9.19
N LYS A 294 -9.21 -6.00 10.48
CA LYS A 294 -10.53 -5.73 11.07
C LYS A 294 -11.23 -4.54 10.43
N SER A 295 -10.50 -3.48 10.07
CA SER A 295 -11.08 -2.31 9.39
C SER A 295 -11.53 -2.64 7.96
N GLN A 296 -10.83 -3.54 7.24
CA GLN A 296 -11.17 -3.93 5.88
C GLN A 296 -12.40 -4.86 5.82
N VAL A 297 -12.51 -5.79 6.77
CA VAL A 297 -13.50 -6.88 6.74
C VAL A 297 -14.76 -6.52 7.55
N GLY A 298 -14.67 -5.56 8.46
CA GLY A 298 -15.79 -5.19 9.35
C GLY A 298 -16.28 -6.37 10.18
N THR A 299 -17.60 -6.59 10.19
CA THR A 299 -18.25 -7.74 10.86
C THR A 299 -18.32 -8.99 9.98
N GLY A 300 -17.99 -8.89 8.69
CA GLY A 300 -18.17 -9.95 7.70
C GLY A 300 -19.64 -10.22 7.34
N ASP A 301 -20.55 -9.33 7.73
CA ASP A 301 -21.97 -9.46 7.39
C ASP A 301 -22.18 -9.13 5.90
N ARG A 302 -23.07 -9.87 5.26
CA ARG A 302 -23.50 -9.66 3.86
C ARG A 302 -24.12 -8.27 3.59
N SER A 303 -24.48 -7.52 4.63
CA SER A 303 -24.95 -6.14 4.50
C SER A 303 -23.81 -5.16 4.19
N GLU A 304 -22.58 -5.42 4.67
CA GLU A 304 -21.39 -4.59 4.47
C GLU A 304 -20.67 -4.85 3.14
N ARG A 305 -21.37 -5.47 2.19
CA ARG A 305 -20.82 -5.90 0.90
C ARG A 305 -20.21 -4.76 0.10
N ILE A 306 -19.01 -4.98 -0.44
CA ILE A 306 -18.42 -4.13 -1.47
C ILE A 306 -18.87 -4.56 -2.87
N ARG A 307 -19.02 -5.88 -3.11
CA ARG A 307 -19.36 -6.44 -4.43
C ARG A 307 -20.36 -7.57 -4.32
N THR A 308 -21.22 -7.68 -5.34
CA THR A 308 -22.22 -8.77 -5.45
C THR A 308 -22.04 -9.54 -6.73
N TYR A 309 -21.94 -10.84 -6.62
CA TYR A 309 -21.88 -11.83 -7.71
C TYR A 309 -23.24 -12.49 -7.84
N ASN A 310 -24.00 -12.17 -8.89
CA ASN A 310 -25.34 -12.71 -9.12
C ASN A 310 -25.29 -13.72 -10.28
N PHE A 311 -25.34 -15.00 -9.94
CA PHE A 311 -25.23 -16.09 -10.90
C PHE A 311 -26.48 -16.21 -11.79
N SER A 312 -27.67 -15.97 -11.22
CA SER A 312 -28.92 -16.07 -11.99
C SER A 312 -29.04 -15.01 -13.07
N GLN A 313 -28.39 -13.85 -12.89
CA GLN A 313 -28.39 -12.76 -13.84
C GLN A 313 -27.07 -12.63 -14.61
N GLY A 314 -26.07 -13.48 -14.35
CA GLY A 314 -24.74 -13.43 -14.98
C GLY A 314 -23.99 -12.11 -14.75
N ARG A 315 -24.27 -11.40 -13.66
CA ARG A 315 -23.71 -10.06 -13.42
C ARG A 315 -22.90 -9.96 -12.13
N VAL A 316 -21.92 -9.06 -12.17
CA VAL A 316 -21.17 -8.60 -10.98
C VAL A 316 -21.43 -7.10 -10.81
N SER A 317 -21.75 -6.68 -9.58
CA SER A 317 -21.99 -5.28 -9.25
C SER A 317 -21.07 -4.83 -8.12
N ASP A 318 -20.24 -3.82 -8.36
CA ASP A 318 -19.46 -3.14 -7.31
C ASP A 318 -20.27 -1.95 -6.79
N HIS A 319 -20.56 -1.99 -5.50
CA HIS A 319 -21.44 -1.01 -4.86
C HIS A 319 -20.74 0.30 -4.48
N ARG A 320 -19.41 0.32 -4.48
CA ARG A 320 -18.62 1.51 -4.14
C ARG A 320 -18.70 2.59 -5.22
N ILE A 321 -18.73 2.13 -6.50
CA ILE A 321 -18.75 2.99 -7.69
C ILE A 321 -20.01 2.77 -8.55
N ASN A 322 -20.99 1.98 -8.07
CA ASN A 322 -22.21 1.62 -8.79
C ASN A 322 -21.95 0.99 -10.17
N LEU A 323 -20.82 0.30 -10.36
CA LEU A 323 -20.47 -0.39 -11.58
C LEU A 323 -21.18 -1.74 -11.65
N THR A 324 -21.82 -2.05 -12.79
CA THR A 324 -22.45 -3.35 -13.03
C THR A 324 -21.97 -3.91 -14.38
N LEU A 325 -21.39 -5.12 -14.34
CA LEU A 325 -20.88 -5.83 -15.51
C LEU A 325 -21.63 -7.16 -15.67
N TYR A 326 -22.08 -7.47 -16.89
CA TYR A 326 -22.76 -8.72 -17.25
C TYR A 326 -21.76 -9.76 -17.79
N LYS A 327 -20.62 -9.93 -17.08
CA LYS A 327 -19.47 -10.76 -17.45
C LYS A 327 -19.03 -11.65 -16.30
N LEU A 328 -20.00 -12.21 -15.53
CA LEU A 328 -19.69 -12.98 -14.32
C LEU A 328 -18.65 -14.08 -14.55
N ASN A 329 -18.81 -14.87 -15.61
CA ASN A 329 -17.91 -15.98 -15.90
C ASN A 329 -16.49 -15.50 -16.25
N GLU A 330 -16.35 -14.43 -17.03
CA GLU A 330 -15.05 -13.85 -17.35
C GLU A 330 -14.35 -13.33 -16.09
N ILE A 331 -15.10 -12.70 -15.20
CA ILE A 331 -14.57 -12.20 -13.91
C ILE A 331 -14.08 -13.36 -13.03
N LEU A 332 -14.84 -14.46 -12.93
CA LEU A 332 -14.41 -15.67 -12.21
C LEU A 332 -13.23 -16.39 -12.88
N GLU A 333 -13.02 -16.18 -14.19
CA GLU A 333 -11.82 -16.62 -14.91
C GLU A 333 -10.63 -15.67 -14.73
N GLY A 334 -10.74 -14.65 -13.89
CA GLY A 334 -9.64 -13.77 -13.50
C GLY A 334 -9.53 -12.48 -14.33
N HIS A 335 -10.54 -12.10 -15.11
CA HIS A 335 -10.54 -10.82 -15.83
C HIS A 335 -11.07 -9.69 -14.96
N LEU A 336 -10.24 -9.21 -14.02
CA LEU A 336 -10.61 -8.18 -13.04
C LEU A 336 -10.22 -6.76 -13.46
N ASP A 337 -9.43 -6.59 -14.51
CA ASP A 337 -8.84 -5.29 -14.86
C ASP A 337 -9.88 -4.18 -15.07
N GLU A 338 -11.04 -4.47 -15.68
CA GLU A 338 -12.09 -3.48 -15.90
C GLU A 338 -12.61 -2.90 -14.57
N ILE A 339 -12.80 -3.77 -13.57
CA ILE A 339 -13.27 -3.36 -12.23
C ILE A 339 -12.18 -2.59 -11.49
N ILE A 340 -10.96 -3.14 -11.49
CA ILE A 340 -9.82 -2.56 -10.77
C ILE A 340 -9.47 -1.18 -11.34
N ASN A 341 -9.42 -1.04 -12.66
CA ASN A 341 -9.13 0.24 -13.31
C ASN A 341 -10.22 1.29 -13.02
N SER A 342 -11.50 0.87 -12.98
CA SER A 342 -12.59 1.78 -12.61
C SER A 342 -12.51 2.24 -11.16
N LEU A 343 -12.12 1.35 -10.24
CA LEU A 343 -11.91 1.69 -8.83
C LEU A 343 -10.68 2.59 -8.62
N THR A 344 -9.62 2.33 -9.36
CA THR A 344 -8.41 3.17 -9.34
C THR A 344 -8.72 4.58 -9.82
N ALA A 345 -9.46 4.71 -10.93
CA ALA A 345 -9.87 6.01 -11.46
C ALA A 345 -10.78 6.79 -10.49
N ASP A 346 -11.69 6.11 -9.79
CA ASP A 346 -12.54 6.73 -8.77
C ASP A 346 -11.73 7.20 -7.56
N ASP A 347 -10.78 6.39 -7.08
CA ASP A 347 -9.89 6.74 -5.96
C ASP A 347 -8.99 7.93 -6.31
N GLU A 348 -8.40 7.92 -7.52
CA GLU A 348 -7.61 9.04 -8.04
C GLU A 348 -8.46 10.33 -8.14
N SER A 349 -9.68 10.24 -8.65
CA SER A 349 -10.60 11.37 -8.76
C SER A 349 -10.95 11.95 -7.38
N LYS A 350 -11.20 11.10 -6.38
CA LYS A 350 -11.45 11.55 -5.00
C LYS A 350 -10.24 12.23 -4.38
N LYS A 351 -9.04 11.70 -4.61
CA LYS A 351 -7.79 12.29 -4.13
C LYS A 351 -7.52 13.65 -4.78
N ILE A 352 -7.76 13.78 -6.09
CA ILE A 352 -7.66 15.05 -6.82
C ILE A 352 -8.62 16.08 -6.23
N THR A 353 -9.89 15.72 -6.04
CA THR A 353 -10.90 16.64 -5.47
C THR A 353 -10.51 17.11 -4.06
N ASN A 354 -9.90 16.24 -3.25
CA ASN A 354 -9.41 16.63 -1.93
C ASN A 354 -8.24 17.61 -2.01
N LEU A 355 -7.30 17.40 -2.96
CA LEU A 355 -6.17 18.32 -3.20
C LEU A 355 -6.63 19.70 -3.73
N GLU A 356 -7.72 19.74 -4.50
CA GLU A 356 -8.29 21.02 -4.98
C GLU A 356 -8.99 21.81 -3.86
N ASN A 357 -9.45 21.13 -2.79
CA ASN A 357 -10.16 21.75 -1.67
C ASN A 357 -9.23 22.19 -0.52
N GLU A 358 -7.97 21.76 -0.51
CA GLU A 358 -6.91 22.21 0.40
C GLU A 358 -6.14 23.43 -0.18
#